data_d2cf620006c50d316474e5a0095e8fdc
#
_entry.id   d2cf620006c50d316474e5a0095e8fdc
#
_cell.length_a   1.000
_cell.length_b   1.000
_cell.length_c   1.000
_cell.angle_alpha   90.00
_cell.angle_beta   90.00
_cell.angle_gamma   90.00
#
_symmetry.space_group_name_H-M   'P 1'
#
loop_
_entity.id
_entity.type
_entity.pdbx_description
1 polymer ?
#
loop_
_entity_poly.entity_id
_entity_poly.type
_entity_poly.pdbx_seq_one_letter_code
_entity_poly.pdbx_strand_id
1 'polypeptide(L)'
;MSHISLLRSEAFRDIPAAAWRFDNASVMTPQLVKAREYAENWDSFSREGIGLLLFGNVGTGKTYAAGCIANALIDRMISVLYVGMSDVVNRMQGNFGADRDSYIKQLMRPDLLILDDLGTERNTSYGKECVFDVVNRRLLSGKPMIITTNITLSAMQKATDLDDRRIYDRILEVCVPLLFNGENFRKGSAAENLKKAVELLKSPLS
;
A
#
# COMPACT_ATOMS: atom_id res chain seq x y z
N MET A 1 25.32 -6.09 7.44
CA MET A 1 23.87 -5.78 7.47
C MET A 1 23.15 -6.93 8.11
N SER A 2 22.18 -6.68 9.00
CA SER A 2 21.34 -7.76 9.53
C SER A 2 20.38 -8.24 8.41
N HIS A 3 19.91 -9.49 8.49
CA HIS A 3 18.97 -10.04 7.51
C HIS A 3 17.64 -9.21 7.46
N ILE A 4 17.18 -8.74 8.62
CA ILE A 4 16.03 -7.81 8.72
C ILE A 4 16.29 -6.51 7.97
N SER A 5 17.50 -5.94 8.06
CA SER A 5 17.84 -4.71 7.31
C SER A 5 17.81 -4.94 5.81
N LEU A 6 18.23 -6.10 5.35
CA LEU A 6 18.17 -6.48 3.94
C LEU A 6 16.71 -6.61 3.48
N LEU A 7 15.89 -7.40 4.19
CA LEU A 7 14.46 -7.52 3.88
C LEU A 7 13.75 -6.16 3.84
N ARG A 8 14.10 -5.25 4.76
CA ARG A 8 13.51 -3.91 4.79
C ARG A 8 13.92 -3.07 3.60
N SER A 9 15.19 -3.12 3.18
CA SER A 9 15.67 -2.41 1.98
C SER A 9 15.04 -2.94 0.71
N GLU A 10 14.86 -4.25 0.60
CA GLU A 10 14.19 -4.89 -0.54
C GLU A 10 12.68 -4.56 -0.58
N ALA A 11 12.03 -4.53 0.60
CA ALA A 11 10.61 -4.24 0.71
C ALA A 11 10.25 -2.83 0.27
N PHE A 12 10.98 -1.83 0.74
CA PHE A 12 10.64 -0.43 0.55
C PHE A 12 11.45 0.27 -0.56
N ARG A 13 12.59 -0.30 -0.95
CA ARG A 13 13.49 0.30 -1.94
C ARG A 13 13.81 1.76 -1.59
N ASP A 14 13.32 2.72 -2.40
CA ASP A 14 13.55 4.16 -2.23
C ASP A 14 12.49 4.86 -1.34
N ILE A 15 11.52 4.11 -0.79
CA ILE A 15 10.46 4.66 0.06
C ILE A 15 11.00 4.84 1.49
N PRO A 16 10.97 6.05 2.08
CA PRO A 16 11.49 6.30 3.44
C PRO A 16 10.54 5.81 4.52
N ALA A 17 10.19 4.52 4.49
CA ALA A 17 9.15 3.93 5.34
C ALA A 17 9.70 3.26 6.62
N ALA A 18 11.00 3.35 6.90
CA ALA A 18 11.61 2.71 8.09
C ALA A 18 11.01 3.18 9.42
N ALA A 19 10.51 4.43 9.46
CA ALA A 19 9.87 5.03 10.64
C ALA A 19 8.36 4.71 10.76
N TRP A 20 7.75 4.06 9.77
CA TRP A 20 6.33 3.72 9.80
C TRP A 20 6.09 2.50 10.68
N ARG A 21 5.97 2.76 11.98
CA ARG A 21 5.75 1.75 13.01
C ARG A 21 4.54 2.09 13.85
N PHE A 22 3.83 1.08 14.32
CA PHE A 22 2.66 1.28 15.18
C PHE A 22 3.01 2.07 16.44
N ASP A 23 4.20 1.83 17.03
CA ASP A 23 4.65 2.50 18.24
C ASP A 23 5.09 3.95 18.02
N ASN A 24 5.33 4.35 16.77
CA ASN A 24 5.66 5.73 16.38
C ASN A 24 4.41 6.54 16.01
N ALA A 25 3.22 5.94 16.07
CA ALA A 25 1.99 6.64 15.73
C ALA A 25 1.66 7.70 16.79
N SER A 26 1.44 8.94 16.35
CA SER A 26 1.02 10.03 17.25
C SER A 26 -0.35 9.77 17.88
N VAL A 27 -1.21 9.03 17.18
CA VAL A 27 -2.55 8.61 17.65
C VAL A 27 -2.82 7.19 17.15
N MET A 28 -3.17 6.29 18.07
CA MET A 28 -3.67 4.96 17.74
C MET A 28 -5.17 5.01 17.42
N THR A 29 -5.50 5.24 16.15
CA THR A 29 -6.89 5.22 15.69
C THR A 29 -7.45 3.78 15.68
N PRO A 30 -8.79 3.60 15.73
CA PRO A 30 -9.41 2.27 15.60
C PRO A 30 -8.96 1.51 14.33
N GLN A 31 -8.72 2.23 13.23
CA GLN A 31 -8.22 1.66 11.98
C GLN A 31 -6.79 1.14 12.13
N LEU A 32 -5.94 1.90 12.84
CA LEU A 32 -4.56 1.50 13.08
C LEU A 32 -4.47 0.31 14.05
N VAL A 33 -5.40 0.22 15.02
CA VAL A 33 -5.54 -0.98 15.89
C VAL A 33 -5.88 -2.20 15.04
N LYS A 34 -6.84 -2.11 14.12
CA LYS A 34 -7.18 -3.22 13.21
C LYS A 34 -6.05 -3.61 12.27
N ALA A 35 -5.27 -2.64 11.81
CA ALA A 35 -4.07 -2.91 11.02
C ALA A 35 -3.01 -3.66 11.86
N ARG A 36 -2.86 -3.34 13.14
CA ARG A 36 -1.98 -4.06 14.08
C ARG A 36 -2.48 -5.49 14.29
N GLU A 37 -3.78 -5.67 14.59
CA GLU A 37 -4.41 -6.99 14.73
C GLU A 37 -4.17 -7.88 13.50
N TYR A 38 -4.25 -7.32 12.30
CA TYR A 38 -3.93 -8.05 11.06
C TYR A 38 -2.47 -8.55 11.05
N ALA A 39 -1.52 -7.68 11.40
CA ALA A 39 -0.11 -8.06 11.45
C ALA A 39 0.19 -9.09 12.55
N GLU A 40 -0.45 -9.00 13.71
CA GLU A 40 -0.31 -9.93 14.82
C GLU A 40 -0.87 -11.32 14.47
N ASN A 41 -1.99 -11.38 13.76
CA ASN A 41 -2.66 -12.61 13.34
C ASN A 41 -2.25 -13.07 11.92
N TRP A 42 -1.12 -12.59 11.41
CA TRP A 42 -0.64 -12.84 10.05
C TRP A 42 -0.72 -14.31 9.61
N ASP A 43 -0.34 -15.25 10.47
CA ASP A 43 -0.26 -16.66 10.09
C ASP A 43 -1.64 -17.24 9.69
N SER A 44 -2.72 -16.73 10.30
CA SER A 44 -4.09 -17.10 9.94
C SER A 44 -4.50 -16.45 8.62
N PHE A 45 -4.30 -15.14 8.48
CA PHE A 45 -4.64 -14.41 7.25
C PHE A 45 -3.84 -14.91 6.04
N SER A 46 -2.56 -15.20 6.24
CA SER A 46 -1.68 -15.71 5.18
C SER A 46 -2.10 -17.10 4.70
N ARG A 47 -2.51 -17.99 5.60
CA ARG A 47 -2.98 -19.33 5.26
C ARG A 47 -4.24 -19.31 4.41
N GLU A 48 -5.15 -18.38 4.70
CA GLU A 48 -6.41 -18.20 3.98
C GLU A 48 -6.27 -17.30 2.73
N GLY A 49 -5.10 -16.71 2.50
CA GLY A 49 -4.87 -15.78 1.39
C GLY A 49 -5.62 -14.44 1.54
N ILE A 50 -6.05 -14.09 2.77
CA ILE A 50 -6.88 -12.89 3.02
C ILE A 50 -6.01 -11.65 3.17
N GLY A 51 -6.27 -10.65 2.33
CA GLY A 51 -5.64 -9.33 2.35
C GLY A 51 -6.52 -8.24 2.93
N LEU A 52 -6.07 -6.97 2.80
CA LEU A 52 -6.82 -5.78 3.21
C LEU A 52 -6.98 -4.79 2.07
N LEU A 53 -8.16 -4.17 1.99
CA LEU A 53 -8.41 -2.98 1.18
C LEU A 53 -8.55 -1.77 2.12
N LEU A 54 -7.49 -0.96 2.23
CA LEU A 54 -7.50 0.27 3.03
C LEU A 54 -8.04 1.40 2.17
N PHE A 55 -9.28 1.81 2.37
CA PHE A 55 -9.95 2.79 1.53
C PHE A 55 -10.47 3.98 2.33
N GLY A 56 -10.70 5.12 1.68
CA GLY A 56 -11.26 6.32 2.29
C GLY A 56 -10.51 7.60 1.95
N ASN A 57 -10.79 8.68 2.70
CA ASN A 57 -10.33 10.03 2.37
C ASN A 57 -8.79 10.17 2.34
N VAL A 58 -8.33 11.18 1.61
CA VAL A 58 -6.90 11.52 1.54
C VAL A 58 -6.39 12.00 2.91
N GLY A 59 -5.19 11.56 3.28
CA GLY A 59 -4.50 12.01 4.49
C GLY A 59 -4.96 11.33 5.78
N THR A 60 -5.81 10.31 5.73
CA THR A 60 -6.34 9.58 6.91
C THR A 60 -5.42 8.47 7.43
N GLY A 61 -4.23 8.27 6.86
CA GLY A 61 -3.22 7.34 7.36
C GLY A 61 -3.20 5.95 6.71
N LYS A 62 -3.88 5.72 5.57
CA LYS A 62 -3.87 4.42 4.85
C LYS A 62 -2.47 3.93 4.52
N THR A 63 -1.69 4.75 3.80
CA THR A 63 -0.29 4.49 3.43
C THR A 63 0.58 4.21 4.66
N TYR A 64 0.39 4.99 5.74
CA TYR A 64 1.10 4.79 7.00
C TYR A 64 0.76 3.44 7.65
N ALA A 65 -0.53 3.08 7.70
CA ALA A 65 -0.97 1.81 8.26
C ALA A 65 -0.42 0.60 7.47
N ALA A 66 -0.44 0.68 6.13
CA ALA A 66 0.16 -0.34 5.27
C ALA A 66 1.67 -0.50 5.53
N GLY A 67 2.39 0.62 5.70
CA GLY A 67 3.81 0.60 6.06
C GLY A 67 4.09 0.06 7.47
N CYS A 68 3.21 0.35 8.44
CA CYS A 68 3.30 -0.23 9.79
C CYS A 68 3.15 -1.76 9.75
N ILE A 69 2.16 -2.28 8.98
CA ILE A 69 2.00 -3.72 8.78
C ILE A 69 3.27 -4.30 8.15
N ALA A 70 3.78 -3.69 7.08
CA ALA A 70 4.99 -4.14 6.41
C ALA A 70 6.17 -4.27 7.39
N ASN A 71 6.46 -3.23 8.18
CA ASN A 71 7.55 -3.25 9.14
C ASN A 71 7.36 -4.30 10.24
N ALA A 72 6.13 -4.45 10.75
CA ALA A 72 5.83 -5.47 11.77
C ALA A 72 6.06 -6.90 11.25
N LEU A 73 5.73 -7.17 9.98
CA LEU A 73 5.96 -8.48 9.35
C LEU A 73 7.44 -8.70 9.02
N ILE A 74 8.15 -7.68 8.56
CA ILE A 74 9.59 -7.76 8.29
C ILE A 74 10.37 -8.05 9.57
N ASP A 75 9.97 -7.48 10.72
CA ASP A 75 10.56 -7.78 12.02
C ASP A 75 10.35 -9.25 12.44
N ARG A 76 9.34 -9.93 11.88
CA ARG A 76 9.10 -11.38 12.00
C ARG A 76 9.72 -12.20 10.86
N MET A 77 10.62 -11.62 10.08
CA MET A 77 11.31 -12.27 8.94
C MET A 77 10.39 -12.68 7.78
N ILE A 78 9.22 -12.08 7.67
CA ILE A 78 8.27 -12.30 6.57
C ILE A 78 8.63 -11.37 5.42
N SER A 79 8.69 -11.93 4.20
CA SER A 79 9.03 -11.15 3.01
C SER A 79 7.86 -10.27 2.57
N VAL A 80 8.13 -8.98 2.42
CA VAL A 80 7.13 -7.98 1.98
C VAL A 80 7.69 -7.22 0.78
N LEU A 81 6.83 -6.86 -0.15
CA LEU A 81 7.12 -5.86 -1.18
C LEU A 81 6.08 -4.75 -1.13
N TYR A 82 6.54 -3.52 -0.95
CA TYR A 82 5.73 -2.31 -0.96
C TYR A 82 6.02 -1.53 -2.25
N VAL A 83 4.99 -1.26 -3.06
CA VAL A 83 5.15 -0.56 -4.34
C VAL A 83 3.92 0.28 -4.64
N GLY A 84 4.11 1.47 -5.22
CA GLY A 84 3.03 2.30 -5.73
C GLY A 84 2.42 1.70 -7.01
N MET A 85 1.09 1.75 -7.13
CA MET A 85 0.42 1.20 -8.31
C MET A 85 0.86 1.92 -9.60
N SER A 86 1.04 3.24 -9.55
CA SER A 86 1.57 4.01 -10.68
C SER A 86 2.95 3.54 -11.12
N ASP A 87 3.84 3.17 -10.18
CA ASP A 87 5.17 2.68 -10.51
C ASP A 87 5.11 1.32 -11.18
N VAL A 88 4.19 0.46 -10.72
CA VAL A 88 3.94 -0.85 -11.36
C VAL A 88 3.53 -0.66 -12.81
N VAL A 89 2.53 0.19 -13.08
CA VAL A 89 2.03 0.45 -14.43
C VAL A 89 3.11 1.07 -15.30
N ASN A 90 3.83 2.08 -14.81
CA ASN A 90 4.93 2.73 -15.56
C ASN A 90 6.04 1.74 -15.92
N ARG A 91 6.42 0.85 -14.99
CA ARG A 91 7.45 -0.15 -15.24
C ARG A 91 6.99 -1.22 -16.23
N MET A 92 5.70 -1.59 -16.21
CA MET A 92 5.14 -2.51 -17.19
C MET A 92 5.03 -1.88 -18.58
N GLN A 93 4.79 -0.56 -18.68
CA GLN A 93 4.77 0.17 -19.96
C GLN A 93 6.15 0.23 -20.65
N GLY A 94 7.22 0.36 -19.86
CA GLY A 94 8.60 0.42 -20.38
C GLY A 94 9.19 -0.93 -20.78
N ASN A 95 8.54 -2.04 -20.41
CA ASN A 95 9.05 -3.39 -20.60
C ASN A 95 8.09 -4.21 -21.47
N PHE A 96 8.64 -4.88 -22.49
CA PHE A 96 7.88 -5.76 -23.37
C PHE A 96 8.34 -7.22 -23.27
N GLY A 97 7.42 -8.16 -23.42
CA GLY A 97 7.74 -9.59 -23.47
C GLY A 97 8.36 -10.13 -22.18
N ALA A 98 9.52 -10.76 -22.28
CA ALA A 98 10.20 -11.46 -21.18
C ALA A 98 10.49 -10.57 -19.95
N ASP A 99 10.76 -9.29 -20.15
CA ASP A 99 11.06 -8.35 -19.07
C ASP A 99 9.79 -8.03 -18.24
N ARG A 100 8.64 -7.90 -18.91
CA ARG A 100 7.34 -7.73 -18.22
C ARG A 100 7.02 -8.96 -17.37
N ASP A 101 7.15 -10.16 -17.91
CA ASP A 101 6.91 -11.40 -17.17
C ASP A 101 7.86 -11.58 -16.00
N SER A 102 9.13 -11.22 -16.16
CA SER A 102 10.13 -11.25 -15.09
C SER A 102 9.74 -10.29 -13.95
N TYR A 103 9.29 -9.09 -14.29
CA TYR A 103 8.84 -8.11 -13.30
C TYR A 103 7.59 -8.59 -12.54
N ILE A 104 6.60 -9.13 -13.24
CA ILE A 104 5.41 -9.68 -12.60
C ILE A 104 5.79 -10.84 -11.66
N LYS A 105 6.69 -11.73 -12.07
CA LYS A 105 7.21 -12.79 -11.18
C LYS A 105 7.86 -12.22 -9.92
N GLN A 106 8.58 -11.09 -10.01
CA GLN A 106 9.13 -10.41 -8.83
C GLN A 106 8.04 -9.89 -7.90
N LEU A 107 6.92 -9.36 -8.43
CA LEU A 107 5.77 -8.92 -7.61
C LEU A 107 5.09 -10.09 -6.90
N MET A 108 5.11 -11.31 -7.48
CA MET A 108 4.45 -12.48 -6.91
C MET A 108 5.30 -13.23 -5.85
N ARG A 109 6.63 -12.97 -5.78
CA ARG A 109 7.53 -13.69 -4.87
C ARG A 109 7.25 -13.45 -3.38
N PRO A 110 7.10 -12.22 -2.88
CA PRO A 110 6.98 -11.94 -1.46
C PRO A 110 5.74 -12.58 -0.86
N ASP A 111 5.78 -12.83 0.45
CA ASP A 111 4.65 -13.37 1.20
C ASP A 111 3.50 -12.38 1.25
N LEU A 112 3.80 -11.08 1.44
CA LEU A 112 2.84 -9.98 1.33
C LEU A 112 3.23 -9.01 0.21
N LEU A 113 2.27 -8.68 -0.66
CA LEU A 113 2.38 -7.59 -1.64
C LEU A 113 1.51 -6.41 -1.20
N ILE A 114 2.10 -5.22 -1.12
CA ILE A 114 1.38 -3.97 -0.84
C ILE A 114 1.39 -3.12 -2.09
N LEU A 115 0.19 -2.80 -2.59
CA LEU A 115 -0.07 -1.96 -3.75
C LEU A 115 -0.66 -0.64 -3.27
N ASP A 116 0.18 0.41 -3.21
CA ASP A 116 -0.22 1.69 -2.66
C ASP A 116 -0.83 2.61 -3.72
N ASP A 117 -1.84 3.38 -3.32
CA ASP A 117 -2.51 4.42 -4.11
C ASP A 117 -3.13 3.91 -5.43
N LEU A 118 -3.91 2.80 -5.37
CA LEU A 118 -4.74 2.36 -6.49
C LEU A 118 -5.70 3.49 -6.92
N GLY A 119 -5.77 3.75 -8.23
CA GLY A 119 -6.59 4.80 -8.84
C GLY A 119 -5.81 6.10 -9.10
N THR A 120 -4.49 6.13 -8.84
CA THR A 120 -3.60 7.24 -9.20
C THR A 120 -2.83 6.99 -10.51
N GLU A 121 -2.85 5.76 -11.00
CA GLU A 121 -2.32 5.39 -12.30
C GLU A 121 -3.12 6.04 -13.43
N ARG A 122 -2.49 6.17 -14.61
CA ARG A 122 -3.15 6.72 -15.78
C ARG A 122 -4.40 5.90 -16.11
N ASN A 123 -5.56 6.55 -16.18
CA ASN A 123 -6.85 5.95 -16.55
C ASN A 123 -6.89 5.63 -18.05
N THR A 124 -6.06 4.71 -18.49
CA THR A 124 -5.98 4.19 -19.87
C THR A 124 -6.34 2.70 -19.85
N SER A 125 -6.84 2.19 -20.97
CA SER A 125 -7.14 0.75 -21.10
C SER A 125 -5.91 -0.11 -20.77
N TYR A 126 -4.72 0.32 -21.19
CA TYR A 126 -3.47 -0.36 -20.87
C TYR A 126 -3.16 -0.32 -19.35
N GLY A 127 -3.36 0.82 -18.69
CA GLY A 127 -3.18 0.94 -17.24
C GLY A 127 -4.10 -0.02 -16.49
N LYS A 128 -5.37 -0.07 -16.85
CA LYS A 128 -6.35 -1.00 -16.28
C LYS A 128 -5.98 -2.47 -16.53
N GLU A 129 -5.51 -2.80 -17.73
CA GLU A 129 -4.99 -4.14 -18.05
C GLU A 129 -3.82 -4.53 -17.13
N CYS A 130 -2.86 -3.63 -16.91
CA CYS A 130 -1.73 -3.87 -16.01
C CYS A 130 -2.18 -4.11 -14.57
N VAL A 131 -3.10 -3.28 -14.06
CA VAL A 131 -3.67 -3.44 -12.71
C VAL A 131 -4.39 -4.78 -12.60
N PHE A 132 -5.24 -5.11 -13.58
CA PHE A 132 -5.96 -6.38 -13.60
C PHE A 132 -4.99 -7.58 -13.59
N ASP A 133 -3.95 -7.56 -14.41
CA ASP A 133 -2.98 -8.66 -14.52
C ASP A 133 -2.28 -8.90 -13.18
N VAL A 134 -1.81 -7.83 -12.50
CA VAL A 134 -1.15 -7.94 -11.19
C VAL A 134 -2.11 -8.46 -10.12
N VAL A 135 -3.30 -7.88 -10.00
CA VAL A 135 -4.30 -8.27 -9.00
C VAL A 135 -4.75 -9.72 -9.21
N ASN A 136 -5.06 -10.09 -10.45
CA ASN A 136 -5.51 -11.43 -10.78
C ASN A 136 -4.44 -12.50 -10.54
N ARG A 137 -3.17 -12.23 -10.92
CA ARG A 137 -2.05 -13.15 -10.65
C ARG A 137 -1.80 -13.29 -9.15
N ARG A 138 -1.95 -12.21 -8.40
CA ARG A 138 -1.79 -12.27 -6.94
C ARG A 138 -2.89 -13.10 -6.30
N LEU A 139 -4.15 -12.92 -6.69
CA LEU A 139 -5.28 -13.75 -6.27
C LEU A 139 -5.00 -15.23 -6.57
N LEU A 140 -4.63 -15.56 -7.82
CA LEU A 140 -4.34 -16.94 -8.24
C LEU A 140 -3.14 -17.57 -7.50
N SER A 141 -2.23 -16.76 -6.98
CA SER A 141 -1.10 -17.24 -6.17
C SER A 141 -1.50 -17.70 -4.77
N GLY A 142 -2.72 -17.37 -4.32
CA GLY A 142 -3.21 -17.64 -2.96
C GLY A 142 -2.49 -16.83 -1.87
N LYS A 143 -1.66 -15.84 -2.23
CA LYS A 143 -0.91 -15.03 -1.27
C LYS A 143 -1.63 -13.71 -0.98
N PRO A 144 -1.67 -13.23 0.27
CA PRO A 144 -2.33 -11.98 0.64
C PRO A 144 -1.75 -10.76 -0.09
N MET A 145 -2.62 -9.77 -0.34
CA MET A 145 -2.21 -8.44 -0.76
C MET A 145 -2.90 -7.37 0.08
N ILE A 146 -2.25 -6.23 0.24
CA ILE A 146 -2.85 -5.03 0.82
C ILE A 146 -2.91 -3.98 -0.29
N ILE A 147 -4.08 -3.37 -0.43
CA ILE A 147 -4.30 -2.28 -1.40
C ILE A 147 -4.73 -1.05 -0.64
N THR A 148 -4.12 0.10 -0.93
CA THR A 148 -4.62 1.38 -0.46
C THR A 148 -5.26 2.16 -1.60
N THR A 149 -6.33 2.90 -1.33
CA THR A 149 -7.02 3.69 -2.35
C THR A 149 -7.86 4.81 -1.76
N ASN A 150 -8.10 5.86 -2.55
CA ASN A 150 -9.09 6.89 -2.24
C ASN A 150 -10.46 6.61 -2.86
N ILE A 151 -10.61 5.55 -3.65
CA ILE A 151 -11.88 5.13 -4.24
C ILE A 151 -12.76 4.58 -3.13
N THR A 152 -13.99 5.04 -3.07
CA THR A 152 -14.94 4.55 -2.04
C THR A 152 -15.46 3.16 -2.40
N LEU A 153 -15.82 2.37 -1.38
CA LEU A 153 -16.39 1.03 -1.58
C LEU A 153 -17.67 1.10 -2.45
N SER A 154 -18.50 2.13 -2.24
CA SER A 154 -19.69 2.35 -3.06
C SER A 154 -19.36 2.64 -4.53
N ALA A 155 -18.27 3.37 -4.80
CA ALA A 155 -17.83 3.63 -6.18
C ALA A 155 -17.32 2.35 -6.86
N MET A 156 -16.59 1.50 -6.13
CA MET A 156 -16.16 0.20 -6.63
C MET A 156 -17.35 -0.70 -6.97
N GLN A 157 -18.32 -0.82 -6.06
CA GLN A 157 -19.50 -1.67 -6.24
C GLN A 157 -20.45 -1.20 -7.35
N LYS A 158 -20.45 0.11 -7.63
CA LYS A 158 -21.30 0.74 -8.67
C LYS A 158 -20.57 1.04 -9.96
N ALA A 159 -19.33 0.57 -10.12
CA ALA A 159 -18.56 0.79 -11.32
C ALA A 159 -19.31 0.28 -12.56
N THR A 160 -19.46 1.13 -13.57
CA THR A 160 -20.15 0.81 -14.82
C THR A 160 -19.18 0.38 -15.92
N ASP A 161 -17.95 0.84 -15.86
CA ASP A 161 -16.88 0.41 -16.74
C ASP A 161 -16.53 -1.06 -16.48
N LEU A 162 -16.43 -1.85 -17.53
CA LEU A 162 -16.24 -3.30 -17.41
C LEU A 162 -14.87 -3.67 -16.84
N ASP A 163 -13.83 -2.94 -17.23
CA ASP A 163 -12.47 -3.21 -16.77
C ASP A 163 -12.32 -2.85 -15.28
N ASP A 164 -12.88 -1.71 -14.84
CA ASP A 164 -12.91 -1.33 -13.44
C ASP A 164 -13.67 -2.35 -12.60
N ARG A 165 -14.83 -2.82 -13.05
CA ARG A 165 -15.61 -3.85 -12.36
C ARG A 165 -14.80 -5.12 -12.16
N ARG A 166 -14.13 -5.61 -13.21
CA ARG A 166 -13.32 -6.83 -13.15
C ARG A 166 -12.17 -6.70 -12.14
N ILE A 167 -11.53 -5.52 -12.08
CA ILE A 167 -10.48 -5.24 -11.10
C ILE A 167 -11.04 -5.26 -9.68
N TYR A 168 -12.13 -4.50 -9.45
CA TYR A 168 -12.71 -4.36 -8.10
C TYR A 168 -13.33 -5.66 -7.60
N ASP A 169 -13.97 -6.45 -8.44
CA ASP A 169 -14.49 -7.77 -8.07
C ASP A 169 -13.36 -8.68 -7.57
N ARG A 170 -12.20 -8.69 -8.25
CA ARG A 170 -11.04 -9.48 -7.82
C ARG A 170 -10.43 -9.00 -6.50
N ILE A 171 -10.39 -7.69 -6.29
CA ILE A 171 -9.89 -7.12 -5.04
C ILE A 171 -10.82 -7.49 -3.88
N LEU A 172 -12.13 -7.30 -4.06
CA LEU A 172 -13.13 -7.56 -3.02
C LEU A 172 -13.33 -9.05 -2.72
N GLU A 173 -12.90 -9.94 -3.62
CA GLU A 173 -12.91 -11.39 -3.40
C GLU A 173 -11.93 -11.81 -2.29
N VAL A 174 -10.77 -11.16 -2.17
CA VAL A 174 -9.70 -11.57 -1.25
C VAL A 174 -9.24 -10.50 -0.27
N CYS A 175 -9.69 -9.26 -0.41
CA CYS A 175 -9.31 -8.17 0.49
C CYS A 175 -10.50 -7.72 1.35
N VAL A 176 -10.33 -7.78 2.66
CA VAL A 176 -11.32 -7.25 3.62
C VAL A 176 -11.25 -5.71 3.60
N PRO A 177 -12.37 -5.01 3.30
CA PRO A 177 -12.37 -3.56 3.27
C PRO A 177 -12.30 -2.97 4.68
N LEU A 178 -11.36 -2.05 4.89
CA LEU A 178 -11.18 -1.27 6.10
C LEU A 178 -11.26 0.22 5.79
N LEU A 179 -12.30 0.88 6.28
CA LEU A 179 -12.55 2.29 6.02
C LEU A 179 -11.67 3.19 6.89
N PHE A 180 -10.88 4.03 6.25
CA PHE A 180 -10.12 5.12 6.86
C PHE A 180 -10.88 6.44 6.71
N ASN A 181 -11.72 6.74 7.68
CA ASN A 181 -12.42 8.01 7.83
C ASN A 181 -11.89 8.72 9.08
N GLY A 182 -11.72 10.02 9.03
CA GLY A 182 -11.21 10.79 10.16
C GLY A 182 -10.50 12.05 9.71
N GLU A 183 -9.72 12.63 10.61
CA GLU A 183 -8.96 13.84 10.37
C GLU A 183 -7.83 13.60 9.34
N ASN A 184 -7.55 14.65 8.59
CA ASN A 184 -6.43 14.66 7.66
C ASN A 184 -5.14 15.00 8.41
N PHE A 185 -4.37 13.98 8.78
CA PHE A 185 -3.10 14.13 9.49
C PHE A 185 -2.05 14.99 8.73
N ARG A 186 -2.13 15.04 7.40
CA ARG A 186 -1.22 15.88 6.60
C ARG A 186 -1.43 17.37 6.85
N LYS A 187 -2.65 17.82 7.19
CA LYS A 187 -2.91 19.23 7.52
C LYS A 187 -2.22 19.65 8.81
N GLY A 188 -2.20 18.80 9.83
CA GLY A 188 -1.49 19.05 11.08
C GLY A 188 0.03 19.15 10.85
N SER A 189 0.60 18.16 10.16
CA SER A 189 2.03 18.17 9.83
C SER A 189 2.44 19.35 8.95
N ALA A 190 1.62 19.78 8.00
CA ALA A 190 1.90 20.95 7.17
C ALA A 190 1.90 22.24 7.98
N ALA A 191 0.96 22.40 8.91
CA ALA A 191 0.91 23.57 9.81
C ALA A 191 2.13 23.63 10.75
N GLU A 192 2.57 22.47 11.26
CA GLU A 192 3.74 22.35 12.11
C GLU A 192 5.04 22.67 11.34
N ASN A 193 5.17 22.12 10.12
CA ASN A 193 6.31 22.43 9.25
C ASN A 193 6.36 23.91 8.85
N LEU A 194 5.20 24.52 8.61
CA LEU A 194 5.14 25.96 8.33
C LEU A 194 5.61 26.78 9.52
N LYS A 195 5.21 26.43 10.76
CA LYS A 195 5.71 27.10 11.97
C LYS A 195 7.22 26.98 12.09
N LYS A 196 7.76 25.76 11.95
CA LYS A 196 9.22 25.52 11.98
C LYS A 196 9.95 26.31 10.89
N ALA A 197 9.43 26.32 9.66
CA ALA A 197 10.02 27.09 8.57
C ALA A 197 10.04 28.60 8.85
N VAL A 198 8.95 29.15 9.41
CA VAL A 198 8.88 30.56 9.80
C VAL A 198 9.89 30.90 10.89
N GLU A 199 10.10 30.04 11.87
CA GLU A 199 11.11 30.22 12.92
C GLU A 199 12.53 30.18 12.34
N LEU A 200 12.82 29.21 11.44
CA LEU A 200 14.14 29.12 10.80
C LEU A 200 14.45 30.30 9.88
N LEU A 201 13.45 30.80 9.15
CA LEU A 201 13.60 31.95 8.26
C LEU A 201 13.72 33.32 9.02
N LYS A 202 13.34 33.39 10.30
CA LYS A 202 13.53 34.55 11.16
C LYS A 202 14.89 34.59 11.83
N SER A 203 15.66 33.50 11.78
CA SER A 203 17.02 33.51 12.28
C SER A 203 17.90 34.39 11.39
N PRO A 204 18.72 35.32 11.94
CA PRO A 204 19.63 36.12 11.11
C PRO A 204 20.56 35.18 10.36
N LEU A 205 20.72 35.47 9.07
CA LEU A 205 21.74 34.79 8.25
C LEU A 205 23.10 35.21 8.84
N SER A 206 23.70 34.29 9.61
CA SER A 206 25.07 34.42 10.11
C SER A 206 26.07 34.06 9.04
#